data_070b09dd39c215478e07e602664e7779
#
_entry.id   070b09dd39c215478e07e602664e7779
#
_cell.length_a   1.000
_cell.length_b   1.000
_cell.length_c   1.000
_cell.angle_alpha   90.00
_cell.angle_beta   90.00
_cell.angle_gamma   90.00
#
_symmetry.space_group_name_H-M   'P 1'
#
loop_
_entity.id
_entity.type
_entity.pdbx_description
1 polymer ?
#
loop_
_entity_poly.entity_id
_entity_poly.type
_entity_poly.pdbx_seq_one_letter_code
_entity_poly.pdbx_strand_id
1 'polypeptide(L)'
;MNIEEIQNLCKQLPGVTEDIKWGSDLCFSVGGKMFLVAGLELSPVTASFKVTDEQFEEMSSKPGFKPAPYMAKHKWIYLDDISLMNKQEWKFHINQAYEIIKQKLPKKLQEQLKTKN
;
A
#
# COMPACT_ATOMS: atom_id res chain seq x y z
N MET A 1 11.10 10.84 1.26
CA MET A 1 10.67 9.44 1.52
C MET A 1 11.40 8.51 0.57
N ASN A 2 11.96 7.42 1.08
CA ASN A 2 12.60 6.40 0.25
C ASN A 2 11.97 5.03 0.55
N ILE A 3 12.37 4.03 -0.24
CA ILE A 3 11.75 2.70 -0.11
C ILE A 3 12.04 2.04 1.24
N GLU A 4 13.21 2.28 1.82
CA GLU A 4 13.54 1.71 3.12
C GLU A 4 12.63 2.24 4.22
N GLU A 5 12.28 3.51 4.15
CA GLU A 5 11.33 4.10 5.10
C GLU A 5 9.95 3.49 4.96
N ILE A 6 9.50 3.25 3.71
CA ILE A 6 8.23 2.57 3.46
C ILE A 6 8.27 1.15 4.02
N GLN A 7 9.39 0.42 3.79
CA GLN A 7 9.56 -0.92 4.34
C GLN A 7 9.46 -0.92 5.86
N ASN A 8 10.11 0.05 6.51
CA ASN A 8 10.09 0.14 7.97
C ASN A 8 8.67 0.41 8.50
N LEU A 9 7.93 1.29 7.84
CA LEU A 9 6.55 1.57 8.25
C LEU A 9 5.66 0.32 8.10
N CYS A 10 5.82 -0.41 7.01
CA CYS A 10 5.03 -1.62 6.77
C CYS A 10 5.37 -2.73 7.76
N LYS A 11 6.65 -2.90 8.07
CA LYS A 11 7.10 -3.97 8.97
C LYS A 11 6.62 -3.80 10.41
N GLN A 12 6.23 -2.61 10.79
CA GLN A 12 5.69 -2.35 12.13
C GLN A 12 4.26 -2.89 12.29
N LEU A 13 3.60 -3.23 11.19
CA LEU A 13 2.21 -3.70 11.23
C LEU A 13 2.16 -5.21 11.39
N PRO A 14 1.26 -5.73 12.26
CA PRO A 14 1.19 -7.17 12.52
C PRO A 14 0.90 -8.00 11.29
N GLY A 15 1.70 -9.05 11.10
CA GLY A 15 1.46 -10.04 10.05
C GLY A 15 1.79 -9.60 8.64
N VAL A 16 2.45 -8.44 8.47
CA VAL A 16 2.85 -7.97 7.15
C VAL A 16 3.99 -8.83 6.60
N THR A 17 3.87 -9.22 5.36
CA THR A 17 4.93 -9.89 4.61
C THR A 17 5.29 -9.04 3.41
N GLU A 18 6.53 -9.17 2.94
CA GLU A 18 6.94 -8.52 1.70
C GLU A 18 7.55 -9.53 0.75
N ASP A 19 7.38 -9.29 -0.54
CA ASP A 19 7.78 -10.22 -1.58
C ASP A 19 8.02 -9.44 -2.88
N ILE A 20 8.94 -9.92 -3.70
CA ILE A 20 9.18 -9.35 -5.02
C ILE A 20 8.35 -10.14 -6.03
N LYS A 21 7.51 -9.43 -6.79
CA LYS A 21 6.67 -10.03 -7.83
C LYS A 21 6.92 -9.33 -9.16
N TRP A 22 6.63 -10.02 -10.23
CA TRP A 22 6.73 -9.46 -11.59
C TRP A 22 8.11 -8.86 -11.89
N GLY A 23 9.15 -9.42 -11.29
CA GLY A 23 10.54 -9.04 -11.52
C GLY A 23 11.07 -7.94 -10.61
N SER A 24 10.34 -6.87 -10.42
CA SER A 24 10.85 -5.71 -9.68
C SER A 24 9.82 -4.99 -8.82
N ASP A 25 8.64 -5.58 -8.63
CA ASP A 25 7.60 -4.96 -7.79
C ASP A 25 7.67 -5.52 -6.37
N LEU A 26 7.94 -4.63 -5.41
CA LEU A 26 7.97 -4.98 -4.00
C LEU A 26 6.55 -4.90 -3.44
N CYS A 27 5.99 -6.04 -3.08
CA CYS A 27 4.61 -6.16 -2.65
C CYS A 27 4.51 -6.40 -1.16
N PHE A 28 3.67 -5.63 -0.49
CA PHE A 28 3.40 -5.78 0.94
C PHE A 28 2.00 -6.35 1.11
N SER A 29 1.89 -7.43 1.88
CA SER A 29 0.64 -8.16 2.05
C SER A 29 0.33 -8.43 3.50
N VAL A 30 -0.95 -8.64 3.79
CA VAL A 30 -1.41 -9.13 5.08
C VAL A 30 -2.42 -10.25 4.82
N GLY A 31 -2.21 -11.41 5.47
CA GLY A 31 -3.07 -12.57 5.24
C GLY A 31 -3.10 -13.03 3.80
N GLY A 32 -2.00 -12.84 3.07
CA GLY A 32 -1.90 -13.23 1.68
C GLY A 32 -2.50 -12.24 0.68
N LYS A 33 -3.04 -11.10 1.16
CA LYS A 33 -3.63 -10.07 0.28
C LYS A 33 -2.76 -8.81 0.27
N MET A 34 -2.42 -8.35 -0.92
CA MET A 34 -1.62 -7.13 -1.08
C MET A 34 -2.39 -5.89 -0.63
N PHE A 35 -1.70 -4.95 -0.01
CA PHE A 35 -2.27 -3.63 0.31
C PHE A 35 -1.43 -2.48 -0.25
N LEU A 36 -0.19 -2.74 -0.65
CA LEU A 36 0.71 -1.75 -1.23
C LEU A 36 1.73 -2.44 -2.13
N VAL A 37 2.05 -1.79 -3.25
CA VAL A 37 3.06 -2.28 -4.19
C VAL A 37 3.97 -1.10 -4.54
N ALA A 38 5.28 -1.31 -4.47
CA ALA A 38 6.27 -0.30 -4.88
C ALA A 38 7.05 -0.80 -6.10
N GLY A 39 7.10 0.04 -7.13
CA GLY A 39 7.83 -0.28 -8.35
C GLY A 39 9.27 0.14 -8.24
N LEU A 40 10.19 -0.82 -8.18
CA LEU A 40 11.62 -0.56 -7.96
C LEU A 40 12.40 -0.37 -9.26
N GLU A 41 11.81 -0.73 -10.38
CA GLU A 41 12.48 -0.67 -11.67
C GLU A 41 12.66 0.77 -12.17
N LEU A 42 11.72 1.63 -11.83
CA LEU A 42 11.74 3.03 -12.28
C LEU A 42 12.43 3.93 -11.28
N SER A 43 13.02 5.02 -11.79
CA SER A 43 13.56 6.08 -10.96
C SER A 43 12.88 7.38 -11.39
N PRO A 44 12.07 8.00 -10.53
CA PRO A 44 11.87 7.68 -9.13
C PRO A 44 11.04 6.42 -8.88
N VAL A 45 11.11 5.88 -7.67
CA VAL A 45 10.33 4.73 -7.24
C VAL A 45 8.84 5.11 -7.26
N THR A 46 8.01 4.22 -7.78
CA THR A 46 6.56 4.42 -7.87
C THR A 46 5.86 3.60 -6.78
N ALA A 47 4.58 3.85 -6.56
CA ALA A 47 3.81 3.06 -5.61
C ALA A 47 2.33 3.03 -5.98
N SER A 48 1.67 1.95 -5.56
CA SER A 48 0.21 1.81 -5.67
C SER A 48 -0.31 1.26 -4.35
N PHE A 49 -1.47 1.72 -3.91
CA PHE A 49 -2.04 1.25 -2.66
C PHE A 49 -3.55 1.47 -2.62
N LYS A 50 -4.21 0.71 -1.74
CA LYS A 50 -5.65 0.78 -1.54
C LYS A 50 -6.05 2.06 -0.82
N VAL A 51 -7.10 2.73 -1.30
CA VAL A 51 -7.68 3.92 -0.65
C VAL A 51 -9.19 3.74 -0.55
N THR A 52 -9.86 4.70 0.11
CA THR A 52 -11.32 4.73 0.15
C THR A 52 -11.87 5.25 -1.17
N ASP A 53 -13.16 5.04 -1.41
CA ASP A 53 -13.80 5.53 -2.64
C ASP A 53 -13.68 7.05 -2.77
N GLU A 54 -13.88 7.78 -1.67
CA GLU A 54 -13.77 9.24 -1.66
C GLU A 54 -12.35 9.69 -1.98
N GLN A 55 -11.37 9.04 -1.35
CA GLN A 55 -9.95 9.37 -1.60
C GLN A 55 -9.55 9.06 -3.04
N PHE A 56 -10.08 7.99 -3.60
CA PHE A 56 -9.80 7.63 -5.00
C PHE A 56 -10.22 8.76 -5.93
N GLU A 57 -11.43 9.29 -5.72
CA GLU A 57 -11.92 10.41 -6.54
C GLU A 57 -11.04 11.66 -6.37
N GLU A 58 -10.71 12.02 -5.15
CA GLU A 58 -9.90 13.20 -4.87
C GLU A 58 -8.47 13.07 -5.39
N MET A 59 -7.83 11.94 -5.07
CA MET A 59 -6.41 11.76 -5.36
C MET A 59 -6.14 11.55 -6.83
N SER A 60 -7.07 10.93 -7.56
CA SER A 60 -6.88 10.65 -8.99
C SER A 60 -6.70 11.91 -9.82
N SER A 61 -7.16 13.06 -9.34
CA SER A 61 -7.05 14.32 -10.07
C SER A 61 -5.82 15.15 -9.69
N LYS A 62 -5.03 14.71 -8.72
CA LYS A 62 -3.83 15.45 -8.29
C LYS A 62 -2.65 15.14 -9.20
N PRO A 63 -1.77 16.13 -9.47
CA PRO A 63 -0.57 15.88 -10.27
C PRO A 63 0.27 14.75 -9.67
N GLY A 64 0.71 13.82 -10.52
CA GLY A 64 1.52 12.68 -10.10
C GLY A 64 0.74 11.51 -9.55
N PHE A 65 -0.57 11.65 -9.37
CA PHE A 65 -1.46 10.60 -8.91
C PHE A 65 -2.41 10.20 -10.03
N LYS A 66 -2.75 8.93 -10.11
CA LYS A 66 -3.74 8.44 -11.09
C LYS A 66 -4.33 7.12 -10.63
N PRO A 67 -5.45 6.69 -11.23
CA PRO A 67 -5.96 5.34 -10.97
C PRO A 67 -4.89 4.30 -11.30
N ALA A 68 -4.69 3.33 -10.40
CA ALA A 68 -3.67 2.31 -10.62
C ALA A 68 -4.04 1.42 -11.80
N PRO A 69 -3.10 1.14 -12.72
CA PRO A 69 -3.36 0.23 -13.83
C PRO A 69 -3.84 -1.12 -13.32
N TYR A 70 -4.89 -1.67 -13.94
CA TYR A 70 -5.48 -2.98 -13.60
C TYR A 70 -6.15 -3.06 -12.23
N MET A 71 -5.94 -2.07 -11.34
CA MET A 71 -6.45 -2.10 -9.97
C MET A 71 -7.42 -0.94 -9.69
N ALA A 72 -7.73 -0.12 -10.69
CA ALA A 72 -8.57 1.06 -10.49
C ALA A 72 -9.98 0.69 -10.00
N LYS A 73 -10.56 -0.41 -10.49
CA LYS A 73 -11.90 -0.85 -10.08
C LYS A 73 -11.96 -1.22 -8.60
N HIS A 74 -10.81 -1.53 -7.99
CA HIS A 74 -10.69 -1.85 -6.58
C HIS A 74 -10.29 -0.63 -5.75
N LYS A 75 -10.29 0.55 -6.36
CA LYS A 75 -9.93 1.81 -5.70
C LYS A 75 -8.49 1.82 -5.17
N TRP A 76 -7.59 1.45 -6.06
CA TRP A 76 -6.15 1.60 -5.84
C TRP A 76 -5.67 2.84 -6.58
N ILE A 77 -4.83 3.62 -5.93
CA ILE A 77 -4.22 4.83 -6.51
C ILE A 77 -2.75 4.56 -6.83
N TYR A 78 -2.24 5.19 -7.87
CA TYR A 78 -0.85 5.06 -8.30
C TYR A 78 -0.15 6.42 -8.16
N LEU A 79 1.08 6.40 -7.63
CA LEU A 79 1.93 7.58 -7.53
C LEU A 79 3.14 7.40 -8.46
N ASP A 80 3.41 8.41 -9.28
CA ASP A 80 4.58 8.41 -10.15
C ASP A 80 5.89 8.49 -9.36
N ASP A 81 5.84 8.99 -8.13
CA ASP A 81 7.02 9.25 -7.31
C ASP A 81 6.62 9.18 -5.84
N ILE A 82 7.28 8.29 -5.07
CA ILE A 82 6.94 8.15 -3.65
C ILE A 82 7.26 9.41 -2.84
N SER A 83 8.05 10.34 -3.36
CA SER A 83 8.33 11.60 -2.67
C SER A 83 7.18 12.60 -2.76
N LEU A 84 6.12 12.29 -3.53
CA LEU A 84 4.92 13.14 -3.61
C LEU A 84 4.15 13.23 -2.29
N MET A 85 4.37 12.28 -1.39
CA MET A 85 3.78 12.31 -0.05
C MET A 85 4.88 12.37 1.00
N ASN A 86 4.65 13.14 2.07
CA ASN A 86 5.59 13.21 3.17
C ASN A 86 5.45 11.97 4.08
N LYS A 87 6.30 11.88 5.10
CA LYS A 87 6.31 10.71 6.00
C LYS A 87 4.98 10.52 6.73
N GLN A 88 4.35 11.60 7.18
CA GLN A 88 3.07 11.51 7.89
C GLN A 88 1.95 11.02 6.98
N GLU A 89 1.92 11.50 5.74
CA GLU A 89 0.95 11.07 4.75
C GLU A 89 1.15 9.59 4.42
N TRP A 90 2.40 9.16 4.25
CA TRP A 90 2.70 7.76 4.00
C TRP A 90 2.27 6.88 5.17
N LYS A 91 2.57 7.31 6.39
CA LYS A 91 2.18 6.54 7.57
C LYS A 91 0.66 6.37 7.64
N PHE A 92 -0.08 7.45 7.39
CA PHE A 92 -1.54 7.41 7.36
C PHE A 92 -2.05 6.42 6.31
N HIS A 93 -1.57 6.55 5.08
CA HIS A 93 -2.08 5.72 3.97
C HIS A 93 -1.65 4.26 4.08
N ILE A 94 -0.46 3.99 4.57
CA ILE A 94 -0.01 2.61 4.81
C ILE A 94 -0.92 1.95 5.85
N ASN A 95 -1.15 2.63 6.96
CA ASN A 95 -2.02 2.09 8.01
C ASN A 95 -3.44 1.89 7.50
N GLN A 96 -3.97 2.85 6.74
CA GLN A 96 -5.32 2.75 6.20
C GLN A 96 -5.46 1.62 5.18
N ALA A 97 -4.52 1.52 4.24
CA ALA A 97 -4.54 0.45 3.24
C ALA A 97 -4.47 -0.92 3.93
N TYR A 98 -3.58 -1.06 4.90
CA TYR A 98 -3.47 -2.27 5.70
C TYR A 98 -4.79 -2.63 6.38
N GLU A 99 -5.42 -1.66 7.05
CA GLU A 99 -6.68 -1.90 7.76
C GLU A 99 -7.82 -2.28 6.81
N ILE A 100 -7.93 -1.60 5.67
CA ILE A 100 -8.98 -1.90 4.69
C ILE A 100 -8.84 -3.35 4.21
N ILE A 101 -7.64 -3.76 3.85
CA ILE A 101 -7.39 -5.11 3.35
C ILE A 101 -7.55 -6.14 4.47
N LYS A 102 -7.04 -5.84 5.67
CA LYS A 102 -7.15 -6.74 6.82
C LYS A 102 -8.62 -7.06 7.14
N GLN A 103 -9.49 -6.06 7.08
CA GLN A 103 -10.92 -6.26 7.38
C GLN A 103 -11.63 -7.15 6.38
N LYS A 104 -11.05 -7.38 5.21
CA LYS A 104 -11.58 -8.31 4.22
C LYS A 104 -11.17 -9.75 4.46
N LEU A 105 -10.27 -9.99 5.41
CA LEU A 105 -9.83 -11.34 5.76
C LEU A 105 -10.87 -12.04 6.61
N PRO A 106 -10.90 -13.40 6.63
CA PRO A 106 -11.74 -14.14 7.56
C PRO A 106 -11.46 -13.71 9.00
N LYS A 107 -12.48 -13.69 9.83
CA LYS A 107 -12.36 -13.26 11.23
C LYS A 107 -11.27 -14.02 11.99
N LYS A 108 -11.12 -15.31 11.73
CA LYS A 108 -10.09 -16.14 12.35
C LYS A 108 -8.68 -15.57 12.11
N LEU A 109 -8.40 -15.16 10.88
CA LEU A 109 -7.12 -14.57 10.53
C LEU A 109 -6.95 -13.20 11.20
N GLN A 110 -8.01 -12.41 11.25
CA GLN A 110 -7.95 -11.11 11.92
C GLN A 110 -7.63 -11.25 13.40
N GLU A 111 -8.19 -12.25 14.06
CA GLU A 111 -7.92 -12.51 15.47
C GLU A 111 -6.47 -12.95 15.69
N GLN A 112 -5.94 -13.77 14.80
CA GLN A 112 -4.54 -14.19 14.88
C GLN A 112 -3.60 -13.00 14.77
N LEU A 113 -3.93 -12.02 13.95
CA LEU A 113 -3.12 -10.81 13.81
C LEU A 113 -3.11 -9.97 15.09
N LYS A 114 -4.23 -9.93 15.81
CA LYS A 114 -4.29 -9.22 17.07
C LYS A 114 -3.37 -9.83 18.13
N THR A 115 -3.19 -11.13 18.11
CA THR A 115 -2.36 -11.81 19.12
C THR A 115 -0.86 -11.74 18.82
N LYS A 116 -0.48 -11.27 17.63
CA LYS A 116 0.93 -11.13 17.24
C LYS A 116 1.59 -9.84 17.73
N ASN A 117 0.85 -8.98 18.34
CA ASN A 117 1.38 -7.72 18.87
C ASN A 117 2.00 -7.88 20.24
#